data_54f9752439dfbbd81682fdfacfc61bf0
#
_entry.id   54f9752439dfbbd81682fdfacfc61bf0
#
_cell.length_a   1.000
_cell.length_b   1.000
_cell.length_c   1.000
_cell.angle_alpha   90.00
_cell.angle_beta   90.00
_cell.angle_gamma   90.00
#
_symmetry.space_group_name_H-M   'P 1'
#
loop_
_entity.id
_entity.type
_entity.pdbx_description
1 polymer ?
#
loop_
_entity_poly.entity_id
_entity_poly.type
_entity_poly.pdbx_seq_one_letter_code
_entity_poly.pdbx_strand_id
1 'polypeptide(L)'
;MILPKDSTFDAGGCRISRFRSVSLAITKTREHNMSQQAGFNRRSFLRNAGMTALVGAVGPSAATLTGAAGVSGVFDTPNGKYDFDTPYNRIGTDSVKWDQQIRTYGLDHLVAGMGIADMDFRCAPAITKALTERIQHENWGYLDQPKSFVDGIVAWNKTRHGLNVNPESVVITTGVHPGLIAAIKTFSPVGGKVLLTTPVYNGFYSDLRFTGTKPEESLMKFADGRFQLDFDDFERRISNDTNVFILCNPQNPTGNVWSPEDLMRIGEICLRRRVVVLADEIHCDFVSKGIKYTPFATLPNKAVVNNSITFKAASKSFGLAAMKCAWFFSDNMDYINRVKANNKADLSTLGMIASKAAYAGGEDWLNQCVDYVDGNHDFTQKFFNANIPMIKVGAKPQGTYLTWLDVTRVADRIGAKEMASSEASKSRRGDPPSPEAMVVKWFAKNANVALNAGDTYGKGGENHLRMNIATSRKTLEAAYTSMARALDNLGRSSAAL
;
A
#
# COMPACT_ATOMS: atom_id res chain seq x y z
N MET A 1 14.15 17.45 64.14
CA MET A 1 15.48 17.61 64.73
C MET A 1 16.39 18.11 63.60
N ILE A 2 16.60 19.42 63.62
CA ILE A 2 17.76 20.23 63.22
C ILE A 2 18.33 19.99 61.80
N LEU A 3 18.04 20.95 60.89
CA LEU A 3 18.85 21.35 59.76
C LEU A 3 20.19 21.99 60.19
N PRO A 4 21.22 22.02 59.35
CA PRO A 4 22.00 23.24 59.23
C PRO A 4 21.93 23.86 57.82
N LYS A 5 21.91 25.18 57.88
CA LYS A 5 22.08 26.15 56.79
C LYS A 5 23.55 26.35 56.44
N ASP A 6 23.72 26.92 55.23
CA ASP A 6 24.84 27.76 54.77
C ASP A 6 26.06 27.06 54.12
N SER A 7 26.15 27.24 52.80
CA SER A 7 27.41 27.66 52.19
C SER A 7 27.12 28.42 50.87
N THR A 8 27.51 29.69 50.89
CA THR A 8 27.62 30.64 49.78
C THR A 8 28.54 30.12 48.68
N PHE A 9 28.12 30.20 47.43
CA PHE A 9 29.02 30.06 46.31
C PHE A 9 29.11 31.37 45.53
N ASP A 10 30.37 31.74 45.34
CA ASP A 10 30.92 32.94 44.76
C ASP A 10 30.72 33.00 43.22
N ALA A 11 30.53 34.23 42.74
CA ALA A 11 30.34 34.54 41.33
C ALA A 11 31.71 34.58 40.60
N GLY A 12 32.02 33.52 39.84
CA GLY A 12 33.18 33.47 38.95
C GLY A 12 32.79 33.73 37.50
N GLY A 13 33.22 34.88 36.95
CA GLY A 13 32.90 35.37 35.63
C GLY A 13 33.37 34.47 34.48
N CYS A 14 32.49 34.18 33.56
CA CYS A 14 32.81 33.52 32.31
C CYS A 14 32.98 34.57 31.18
N ARG A 15 34.19 34.63 30.65
CA ARG A 15 34.59 35.54 29.56
C ARG A 15 33.87 35.17 28.26
N ILE A 16 33.18 36.14 27.69
CA ILE A 16 32.62 36.06 26.32
C ILE A 16 33.77 36.16 25.34
N SER A 17 34.11 35.10 24.63
CA SER A 17 34.99 35.13 23.48
C SER A 17 34.22 35.59 22.25
N ARG A 18 34.67 36.70 21.67
CA ARG A 18 34.18 37.33 20.45
C ARG A 18 34.39 36.36 19.26
N PHE A 19 33.32 35.92 18.63
CA PHE A 19 33.38 35.34 17.29
C PHE A 19 33.57 36.46 16.26
N ARG A 20 34.71 36.44 15.57
CA ARG A 20 34.99 37.29 14.42
C ARG A 20 34.07 36.86 13.26
N SER A 21 33.36 37.83 12.70
CA SER A 21 32.70 37.76 11.42
C SER A 21 33.72 37.48 10.30
N VAL A 22 33.62 36.33 9.63
CA VAL A 22 34.30 36.04 8.40
C VAL A 22 33.41 36.50 7.23
N SER A 23 33.77 37.61 6.63
CA SER A 23 33.15 38.11 5.41
C SER A 23 33.64 37.24 4.24
N LEU A 24 32.72 36.46 3.64
CA LEU A 24 33.02 35.70 2.43
C LEU A 24 32.82 36.62 1.23
N ALA A 25 33.94 36.99 0.60
CA ALA A 25 33.95 37.59 -0.72
C ALA A 25 33.51 36.51 -1.75
N ILE A 26 32.28 36.63 -2.28
CA ILE A 26 31.86 35.85 -3.44
C ILE A 26 32.37 36.52 -4.69
N THR A 27 33.40 35.94 -5.27
CA THR A 27 33.92 36.28 -6.58
C THR A 27 32.88 35.98 -7.66
N LYS A 28 32.49 36.99 -8.41
CA LYS A 28 31.78 36.90 -9.69
C LYS A 28 32.68 36.17 -10.71
N THR A 29 32.35 34.91 -11.00
CA THR A 29 32.75 34.23 -12.25
C THR A 29 31.97 32.92 -12.36
N ARG A 30 30.85 32.97 -13.07
CA ARG A 30 30.21 31.88 -13.84
C ARG A 30 28.77 32.21 -14.21
N GLU A 31 28.58 33.35 -14.84
CA GLU A 31 27.44 33.55 -15.73
C GLU A 31 27.95 33.40 -17.18
N HIS A 32 28.11 32.18 -17.64
CA HIS A 32 28.14 31.78 -19.04
C HIS A 32 28.15 30.26 -19.09
N ASN A 33 26.98 29.68 -19.23
CA ASN A 33 26.64 28.38 -19.82
C ASN A 33 25.49 27.68 -19.09
N MET A 34 24.31 28.27 -19.16
CA MET A 34 23.04 27.52 -18.95
C MET A 34 21.88 28.18 -19.71
N SER A 35 22.08 28.34 -21.04
CA SER A 35 20.99 28.74 -21.93
C SER A 35 20.95 27.87 -23.17
N GLN A 36 20.95 26.55 -23.00
CA GLN A 36 20.58 25.60 -24.04
C GLN A 36 20.20 24.28 -23.39
N GLN A 37 18.98 24.16 -22.89
CA GLN A 37 18.30 22.87 -22.80
C GLN A 37 16.79 23.08 -22.66
N ALA A 38 16.10 22.52 -23.66
CA ALA A 38 14.70 22.13 -23.67
C ALA A 38 13.64 23.23 -23.68
N GLY A 39 13.49 23.86 -24.84
CA GLY A 39 12.21 24.45 -25.25
C GLY A 39 11.14 23.34 -25.32
N PHE A 40 10.22 23.32 -24.35
CA PHE A 40 9.01 22.51 -24.43
C PHE A 40 8.16 23.02 -25.60
N ASN A 41 8.16 22.28 -26.70
CA ASN A 41 7.44 22.66 -27.92
C ASN A 41 5.95 22.28 -27.75
N ARG A 42 5.10 23.29 -27.49
CA ARG A 42 3.64 23.17 -27.42
C ARG A 42 3.00 22.46 -28.62
N ARG A 43 3.70 22.37 -29.75
CA ARG A 43 3.20 21.66 -30.95
C ARG A 43 3.31 20.14 -30.89
N SER A 44 4.25 19.58 -30.10
CA SER A 44 4.32 18.13 -29.93
C SER A 44 3.26 17.58 -28.97
N PHE A 45 2.80 18.39 -28.00
CA PHE A 45 1.72 18.01 -27.10
C PHE A 45 0.37 17.88 -27.83
N LEU A 46 0.12 18.72 -28.83
CA LEU A 46 -1.15 18.71 -29.60
C LEU A 46 -1.19 17.63 -30.69
N ARG A 47 -0.07 17.03 -31.07
CA ARG A 47 -0.03 15.96 -32.09
C ARG A 47 -0.42 14.58 -31.58
N ASN A 48 -0.25 14.32 -30.28
CA ASN A 48 -0.60 13.04 -29.69
C ASN A 48 -2.00 13.01 -29.02
N ALA A 49 -2.70 14.14 -29.02
CA ALA A 49 -4.10 14.24 -28.54
C ALA A 49 -5.13 14.24 -29.69
N GLY A 50 -4.71 13.98 -30.90
CA GLY A 50 -5.56 14.04 -32.09
C GLY A 50 -6.04 12.67 -32.55
N MET A 51 -7.25 12.29 -32.18
CA MET A 51 -8.26 11.77 -33.13
C MET A 51 -9.59 11.62 -32.38
N THR A 52 -10.44 12.45 -32.61
CA THR A 52 -11.77 12.54 -33.18
C THR A 52 -12.54 13.71 -32.58
N ALA A 53 -12.57 14.82 -33.26
CA ALA A 53 -13.64 15.82 -33.09
C ALA A 53 -14.10 16.22 -34.48
N LEU A 54 -15.31 15.83 -34.84
CA LEU A 54 -16.04 16.35 -35.95
C LEU A 54 -16.44 17.81 -35.67
N VAL A 55 -16.09 18.68 -36.59
CA VAL A 55 -16.35 20.11 -36.57
C VAL A 55 -17.85 20.38 -36.90
N GLY A 56 -18.49 21.12 -36.01
CA GLY A 56 -19.72 21.87 -36.31
C GLY A 56 -19.51 23.31 -35.87
N ALA A 57 -19.38 24.20 -36.87
CA ALA A 57 -19.20 25.62 -36.65
C ALA A 57 -20.52 26.29 -36.26
N VAL A 58 -20.56 27.10 -35.18
CA VAL A 58 -21.39 28.32 -35.04
C VAL A 58 -20.71 29.26 -34.04
N GLY A 59 -20.77 30.54 -34.30
CA GLY A 59 -20.01 31.64 -33.74
C GLY A 59 -20.27 32.06 -32.28
N PRO A 60 -19.66 33.18 -31.83
CA PRO A 60 -19.49 33.48 -30.42
C PRO A 60 -20.72 34.08 -29.74
N SER A 61 -21.23 33.44 -28.73
CA SER A 61 -22.15 34.06 -27.76
C SER A 61 -21.54 33.87 -26.36
N ALA A 62 -21.27 34.97 -25.68
CA ALA A 62 -20.95 35.03 -24.29
C ALA A 62 -22.07 34.39 -23.46
N ALA A 63 -21.87 33.18 -22.99
CA ALA A 63 -22.74 32.53 -22.03
C ALA A 63 -22.11 32.62 -20.62
N THR A 64 -22.76 33.40 -19.81
CA THR A 64 -22.62 33.50 -18.35
C THR A 64 -22.63 32.11 -17.74
N LEU A 65 -21.57 31.74 -17.05
CA LEU A 65 -21.49 30.52 -16.21
C LEU A 65 -22.39 30.69 -14.97
N THR A 66 -23.68 30.40 -15.12
CA THR A 66 -24.61 30.16 -14.03
C THR A 66 -25.17 28.77 -14.20
N GLY A 67 -24.83 27.87 -13.28
CA GLY A 67 -25.45 26.57 -13.19
C GLY A 67 -24.42 25.49 -12.88
N ALA A 68 -24.44 24.99 -11.65
CA ALA A 68 -23.86 23.71 -11.31
C ALA A 68 -24.53 22.62 -12.17
N ALA A 69 -24.04 22.43 -13.39
CA ALA A 69 -24.40 21.26 -14.18
C ALA A 69 -23.93 20.05 -13.39
N GLY A 70 -24.85 19.23 -12.93
CA GLY A 70 -24.62 18.06 -12.12
C GLY A 70 -23.56 17.17 -12.76
N VAL A 71 -22.59 16.78 -11.95
CA VAL A 71 -21.53 15.80 -12.28
C VAL A 71 -22.11 14.38 -12.46
N SER A 72 -23.45 14.23 -12.59
CA SER A 72 -24.16 12.97 -12.57
C SER A 72 -24.11 12.14 -13.86
N GLY A 73 -23.41 12.58 -14.90
CA GLY A 73 -23.44 11.89 -16.20
C GLY A 73 -22.15 11.20 -16.64
N VAL A 74 -21.09 11.21 -15.84
CA VAL A 74 -19.75 10.80 -16.32
C VAL A 74 -19.34 9.38 -15.88
N PHE A 75 -20.10 8.73 -15.01
CA PHE A 75 -19.60 7.51 -14.32
C PHE A 75 -20.47 6.28 -14.45
N ASP A 76 -21.69 6.38 -14.95
CA ASP A 76 -22.60 5.24 -15.06
C ASP A 76 -22.62 4.71 -16.49
N THR A 77 -22.45 3.40 -16.64
CA THR A 77 -22.75 2.71 -17.89
C THR A 77 -24.28 2.62 -18.07
N PRO A 78 -24.81 2.43 -19.31
CA PRO A 78 -26.23 2.46 -19.59
C PRO A 78 -27.15 1.53 -18.79
N ASN A 79 -26.62 0.72 -17.87
CA ASN A 79 -27.37 -0.23 -17.05
C ASN A 79 -27.05 -0.10 -15.55
N GLY A 80 -26.62 1.06 -15.05
CA GLY A 80 -26.24 1.26 -13.64
C GLY A 80 -24.97 0.53 -13.22
N LYS A 81 -24.12 0.12 -14.20
CA LYS A 81 -22.83 -0.54 -13.94
C LYS A 81 -21.69 0.47 -14.06
N TYR A 82 -20.72 0.34 -13.17
CA TYR A 82 -19.50 1.15 -13.24
C TYR A 82 -18.54 0.61 -14.29
N ASP A 83 -17.88 1.50 -15.01
CA ASP A 83 -16.89 1.13 -16.02
C ASP A 83 -15.51 0.93 -15.38
N PHE A 84 -15.12 -0.32 -15.21
CA PHE A 84 -13.77 -0.74 -14.79
C PHE A 84 -12.89 -1.17 -15.96
N ASP A 85 -13.43 -1.27 -17.18
CA ASP A 85 -12.73 -1.82 -18.34
C ASP A 85 -12.04 -0.76 -19.22
N THR A 86 -12.46 0.47 -19.16
CA THR A 86 -11.77 1.58 -19.82
C THR A 86 -10.49 1.92 -19.05
N PRO A 87 -9.29 1.83 -19.68
CA PRO A 87 -8.05 2.19 -19.04
C PRO A 87 -8.06 3.64 -18.54
N TYR A 88 -7.73 3.84 -17.29
CA TYR A 88 -7.67 5.16 -16.68
C TYR A 88 -6.21 5.64 -16.60
N ASN A 89 -5.89 6.70 -17.34
CA ASN A 89 -4.54 7.24 -17.37
C ASN A 89 -4.17 7.89 -16.04
N ARG A 90 -3.06 7.43 -15.45
CA ARG A 90 -2.48 7.96 -14.21
C ARG A 90 -1.09 8.61 -14.42
N ILE A 91 -0.60 8.66 -15.64
CA ILE A 91 0.67 9.32 -15.97
C ILE A 91 0.46 10.83 -15.93
N GLY A 92 1.40 11.55 -15.32
CA GLY A 92 1.31 13.00 -15.10
C GLY A 92 0.56 13.40 -13.83
N THR A 93 0.37 12.46 -12.90
CA THR A 93 -0.31 12.68 -11.61
C THR A 93 0.62 12.48 -10.40
N ASP A 94 1.93 12.45 -10.62
CA ASP A 94 2.96 12.14 -9.63
C ASP A 94 2.80 10.76 -8.98
N SER A 95 2.17 9.84 -9.70
CA SER A 95 1.89 8.49 -9.23
C SER A 95 3.17 7.69 -8.95
N VAL A 96 3.28 7.13 -7.74
CA VAL A 96 4.36 6.18 -7.39
C VAL A 96 4.27 4.91 -8.25
N LYS A 97 3.08 4.51 -8.62
CA LYS A 97 2.81 3.31 -9.43
C LYS A 97 3.18 3.49 -10.90
N TRP A 98 3.12 4.73 -11.44
CA TRP A 98 3.35 5.05 -12.84
C TRP A 98 4.54 6.00 -13.03
N ASP A 99 4.41 7.26 -12.67
CA ASP A 99 5.42 8.30 -12.96
C ASP A 99 6.76 8.02 -12.29
N GLN A 100 6.75 7.55 -11.03
CA GLN A 100 7.98 7.21 -10.34
C GLN A 100 8.66 5.99 -10.99
N GLN A 101 7.91 4.99 -11.45
CA GLN A 101 8.49 3.81 -12.10
C GLN A 101 9.13 4.17 -13.45
N ILE A 102 8.48 5.03 -14.23
CA ILE A 102 9.05 5.58 -15.49
C ILE A 102 10.40 6.23 -15.18
N ARG A 103 10.47 7.11 -14.17
CA ARG A 103 11.72 7.77 -13.77
C ARG A 103 12.77 6.79 -13.25
N THR A 104 12.35 5.86 -12.39
CA THR A 104 13.27 4.89 -11.74
C THR A 104 13.97 4.01 -12.76
N TYR A 105 13.25 3.54 -13.76
CA TYR A 105 13.82 2.66 -14.79
C TYR A 105 14.30 3.39 -16.05
N GLY A 106 14.12 4.72 -16.12
CA GLY A 106 14.50 5.54 -17.30
C GLY A 106 13.78 5.05 -18.55
N LEU A 107 12.43 4.98 -18.48
CA LEU A 107 11.57 4.53 -19.57
C LEU A 107 10.95 5.73 -20.29
N ASP A 108 10.69 5.60 -21.59
CA ASP A 108 9.92 6.59 -22.34
C ASP A 108 8.43 6.48 -22.04
N HIS A 109 7.94 5.26 -21.77
CA HIS A 109 6.58 4.96 -21.41
C HIS A 109 6.50 3.67 -20.57
N LEU A 110 5.37 3.47 -19.93
CA LEU A 110 5.04 2.26 -19.17
C LEU A 110 3.72 1.69 -19.70
N VAL A 111 3.71 0.40 -20.04
CA VAL A 111 2.48 -0.32 -20.43
C VAL A 111 1.61 -0.54 -19.19
N ALA A 112 2.23 -0.97 -18.09
CA ALA A 112 1.54 -1.12 -16.82
C ALA A 112 2.46 -0.99 -15.61
N GLY A 113 2.02 -0.17 -14.63
CA GLY A 113 2.58 -0.15 -13.29
C GLY A 113 1.84 -1.16 -12.42
N MET A 114 2.48 -2.27 -12.04
CA MET A 114 1.84 -3.36 -11.32
C MET A 114 2.54 -3.69 -9.99
N GLY A 115 3.53 -2.89 -9.58
CA GLY A 115 4.29 -3.14 -8.34
C GLY A 115 3.65 -2.56 -7.07
N ILE A 116 2.90 -1.48 -7.17
CA ILE A 116 2.32 -0.77 -6.02
C ILE A 116 0.86 -1.19 -5.81
N ALA A 117 0.49 -1.43 -4.54
CA ALA A 117 -0.86 -1.88 -4.17
C ALA A 117 -1.85 -0.72 -4.05
N ASP A 118 -2.12 -0.02 -5.16
CA ASP A 118 -3.23 0.89 -5.36
C ASP A 118 -3.96 0.59 -6.68
N MET A 119 -5.21 1.04 -6.81
CA MET A 119 -6.06 0.72 -7.96
C MET A 119 -5.94 1.77 -9.07
N ASP A 120 -6.13 1.35 -10.32
CA ASP A 120 -6.18 2.24 -11.49
C ASP A 120 -7.63 2.48 -11.96
N PHE A 121 -8.57 2.48 -11.03
CA PHE A 121 -9.97 2.79 -11.32
C PHE A 121 -10.32 4.21 -10.89
N ARG A 122 -11.37 4.77 -11.49
CA ARG A 122 -11.96 6.01 -10.98
C ARG A 122 -12.55 5.78 -9.59
N CYS A 123 -12.54 6.80 -8.75
CA CYS A 123 -13.20 6.76 -7.44
C CYS A 123 -14.69 6.49 -7.56
N ALA A 124 -15.28 5.91 -6.52
CA ALA A 124 -16.74 5.84 -6.36
C ALA A 124 -17.35 7.26 -6.46
N PRO A 125 -18.46 7.45 -7.21
CA PRO A 125 -19.04 8.76 -7.43
C PRO A 125 -19.39 9.51 -6.15
N ALA A 126 -19.83 8.81 -5.11
CA ALA A 126 -20.11 9.40 -3.79
C ALA A 126 -18.89 10.13 -3.20
N ILE A 127 -17.69 9.58 -3.40
CA ILE A 127 -16.44 10.17 -2.92
C ILE A 127 -16.13 11.45 -3.69
N THR A 128 -16.17 11.37 -5.04
CA THR A 128 -15.91 12.53 -5.90
C THR A 128 -16.88 13.67 -5.59
N LYS A 129 -18.17 13.37 -5.42
CA LYS A 129 -19.19 14.35 -5.06
C LYS A 129 -18.85 15.05 -3.74
N ALA A 130 -18.61 14.28 -2.68
CA ALA A 130 -18.34 14.84 -1.35
C ALA A 130 -17.06 15.70 -1.32
N LEU A 131 -16.01 15.28 -2.04
CA LEU A 131 -14.78 16.06 -2.16
C LEU A 131 -15.00 17.36 -2.94
N THR A 132 -15.75 17.32 -4.06
CA THR A 132 -16.08 18.51 -4.86
C THR A 132 -16.87 19.52 -4.04
N GLU A 133 -17.89 19.07 -3.31
CA GLU A 133 -18.69 19.94 -2.42
C GLU A 133 -17.81 20.57 -1.34
N ARG A 134 -16.88 19.81 -0.73
CA ARG A 134 -16.00 20.34 0.34
C ARG A 134 -14.99 21.35 -0.18
N ILE A 135 -14.45 21.16 -1.38
CA ILE A 135 -13.47 22.07 -1.98
C ILE A 135 -14.08 23.46 -2.24
N GLN A 136 -15.39 23.54 -2.50
CA GLN A 136 -16.09 24.83 -2.67
C GLN A 136 -16.09 25.70 -1.42
N HIS A 137 -15.83 25.09 -0.23
CA HIS A 137 -15.66 25.83 1.01
C HIS A 137 -14.18 26.06 1.29
N GLU A 138 -13.67 27.23 0.99
CA GLU A 138 -12.24 27.57 0.93
C GLU A 138 -11.53 27.72 2.29
N ASN A 139 -12.19 27.44 3.42
CA ASN A 139 -11.55 27.47 4.74
C ASN A 139 -11.02 26.08 5.15
N TRP A 140 -9.74 26.02 5.50
CA TRP A 140 -8.99 24.81 5.82
C TRP A 140 -8.43 24.86 7.27
N GLY A 141 -9.22 25.36 8.21
CA GLY A 141 -8.88 25.37 9.64
C GLY A 141 -8.78 23.98 10.23
N TYR A 142 -8.44 23.91 11.51
CA TYR A 142 -8.35 22.63 12.24
C TYR A 142 -9.69 21.88 12.19
N LEU A 143 -9.58 20.56 12.01
CA LEU A 143 -10.71 19.67 11.89
C LEU A 143 -11.03 19.02 13.23
N ASP A 144 -12.27 19.08 13.65
CA ASP A 144 -12.79 18.22 14.71
C ASP A 144 -13.30 16.88 14.08
N GLN A 145 -13.15 15.79 14.82
CA GLN A 145 -13.62 14.49 14.38
C GLN A 145 -15.14 14.40 14.50
N PRO A 146 -15.91 14.38 13.38
CA PRO A 146 -17.35 14.36 13.50
C PRO A 146 -17.84 12.98 13.94
N LYS A 147 -18.80 12.95 14.88
CA LYS A 147 -19.46 11.73 15.32
C LYS A 147 -19.97 10.89 14.14
N SER A 148 -20.53 11.53 13.11
CA SER A 148 -21.04 10.86 11.92
C SER A 148 -19.98 10.07 11.11
N PHE A 149 -18.69 10.35 11.30
CA PHE A 149 -17.64 9.52 10.69
C PHE A 149 -17.46 8.21 11.47
N VAL A 150 -17.44 8.28 12.78
CA VAL A 150 -17.38 7.08 13.65
C VAL A 150 -18.63 6.23 13.46
N ASP A 151 -19.82 6.86 13.41
CA ASP A 151 -21.08 6.15 13.13
C ASP A 151 -21.02 5.42 11.78
N GLY A 152 -20.44 6.03 10.75
CA GLY A 152 -20.21 5.41 9.43
C GLY A 152 -19.27 4.20 9.50
N ILE A 153 -18.19 4.28 10.26
CA ILE A 153 -17.27 3.17 10.49
C ILE A 153 -18.01 2.00 11.17
N VAL A 154 -18.78 2.27 12.23
CA VAL A 154 -19.53 1.26 12.96
C VAL A 154 -20.58 0.60 12.06
N ALA A 155 -21.36 1.39 11.33
CA ALA A 155 -22.38 0.89 10.42
C ALA A 155 -21.77 0.01 9.30
N TRP A 156 -20.68 0.46 8.68
CA TRP A 156 -19.98 -0.28 7.63
C TRP A 156 -19.51 -1.65 8.11
N ASN A 157 -18.86 -1.70 9.27
CA ASN A 157 -18.34 -2.96 9.80
C ASN A 157 -19.45 -3.93 10.22
N LYS A 158 -20.55 -3.41 10.78
CA LYS A 158 -21.70 -4.21 11.16
C LYS A 158 -22.39 -4.82 9.94
N THR A 159 -22.68 -4.00 8.93
CA THR A 159 -23.43 -4.45 7.73
C THR A 159 -22.60 -5.39 6.86
N ARG A 160 -21.35 -5.02 6.61
CA ARG A 160 -20.51 -5.76 5.66
C ARG A 160 -19.81 -6.98 6.27
N HIS A 161 -19.41 -6.90 7.53
CA HIS A 161 -18.58 -7.93 8.17
C HIS A 161 -19.21 -8.57 9.41
N GLY A 162 -20.42 -8.16 9.81
CA GLY A 162 -21.06 -8.62 11.04
C GLY A 162 -20.31 -8.22 12.32
N LEU A 163 -19.40 -7.25 12.22
CA LEU A 163 -18.53 -6.82 13.30
C LEU A 163 -19.17 -5.64 14.06
N ASN A 164 -19.42 -5.83 15.35
CA ASN A 164 -19.90 -4.78 16.23
C ASN A 164 -18.68 -4.04 16.83
N VAL A 165 -18.44 -2.81 16.38
CA VAL A 165 -17.36 -1.95 16.90
C VAL A 165 -17.93 -1.02 17.96
N ASN A 166 -17.30 -0.97 19.14
CA ASN A 166 -17.62 0.05 20.15
C ASN A 166 -17.14 1.43 19.63
N PRO A 167 -18.04 2.40 19.41
CA PRO A 167 -17.65 3.71 18.89
C PRO A 167 -16.61 4.45 19.76
N GLU A 168 -16.65 4.25 21.10
CA GLU A 168 -15.70 4.85 22.03
C GLU A 168 -14.26 4.30 21.86
N SER A 169 -14.12 3.11 21.30
CA SER A 169 -12.82 2.48 21.07
C SER A 169 -12.16 2.88 19.74
N VAL A 170 -12.89 3.58 18.87
CA VAL A 170 -12.38 3.96 17.55
C VAL A 170 -11.39 5.11 17.65
N VAL A 171 -10.19 4.90 17.17
CA VAL A 171 -9.13 5.92 17.08
C VAL A 171 -8.79 6.18 15.63
N ILE A 172 -8.92 7.43 15.19
CA ILE A 172 -8.56 7.85 13.84
C ILE A 172 -7.04 8.13 13.77
N THR A 173 -6.44 7.72 12.65
CA THR A 173 -5.01 7.90 12.37
C THR A 173 -4.79 8.25 10.89
N THR A 174 -3.62 8.75 10.54
CA THR A 174 -3.28 9.18 9.17
C THR A 174 -2.93 8.04 8.22
N GLY A 175 -3.03 6.80 8.67
CA GLY A 175 -2.78 5.59 7.91
C GLY A 175 -2.63 4.39 8.83
N VAL A 176 -2.73 3.17 8.30
CA VAL A 176 -2.52 1.95 9.12
C VAL A 176 -1.10 1.90 9.67
N HIS A 177 -0.07 2.26 8.88
CA HIS A 177 1.32 2.33 9.36
C HIS A 177 1.52 3.23 10.59
N PRO A 178 1.07 4.51 10.61
CA PRO A 178 1.17 5.33 11.83
C PRO A 178 0.48 4.71 13.04
N GLY A 179 -0.67 4.08 12.84
CA GLY A 179 -1.37 3.35 13.90
C GLY A 179 -0.59 2.13 14.41
N LEU A 180 -0.04 1.32 13.51
CA LEU A 180 0.83 0.18 13.86
C LEU A 180 2.09 0.64 14.59
N ILE A 181 2.75 1.70 14.11
CA ILE A 181 3.92 2.30 14.77
C ILE A 181 3.58 2.73 16.21
N ALA A 182 2.43 3.38 16.42
CA ALA A 182 1.97 3.77 17.75
C ALA A 182 1.74 2.55 18.65
N ALA A 183 1.13 1.49 18.14
CA ALA A 183 0.89 0.26 18.88
C ALA A 183 2.18 -0.51 19.17
N ILE A 184 3.09 -0.64 18.20
CA ILE A 184 4.40 -1.29 18.41
C ILE A 184 5.17 -0.55 19.52
N LYS A 185 5.26 0.77 19.45
CA LYS A 185 5.92 1.59 20.50
C LYS A 185 5.28 1.45 21.89
N THR A 186 3.98 1.14 21.93
CA THR A 186 3.25 0.96 23.17
C THR A 186 3.56 -0.37 23.85
N PHE A 187 3.71 -1.43 23.06
CA PHE A 187 3.81 -2.80 23.59
C PHE A 187 5.20 -3.41 23.49
N SER A 188 6.06 -2.91 22.62
CA SER A 188 7.42 -3.42 22.44
C SER A 188 8.47 -2.35 22.72
N PRO A 189 9.44 -2.61 23.61
CA PRO A 189 10.56 -1.69 23.83
C PRO A 189 11.48 -1.66 22.60
N VAL A 190 12.32 -0.63 22.50
CA VAL A 190 13.42 -0.60 21.51
C VAL A 190 14.30 -1.84 21.69
N GLY A 191 14.62 -2.53 20.61
CA GLY A 191 15.34 -3.79 20.61
C GLY A 191 14.49 -5.04 20.81
N GLY A 192 13.24 -4.89 21.26
CA GLY A 192 12.25 -5.97 21.35
C GLY A 192 11.88 -6.52 19.98
N LYS A 193 11.25 -7.70 19.97
CA LYS A 193 10.91 -8.41 18.74
C LYS A 193 9.42 -8.31 18.41
N VAL A 194 9.16 -8.24 17.11
CA VAL A 194 7.82 -8.32 16.51
C VAL A 194 7.76 -9.53 15.61
N LEU A 195 6.85 -10.45 15.89
CA LEU A 195 6.65 -11.67 15.12
C LEU A 195 5.91 -11.37 13.83
N LEU A 196 6.34 -11.97 12.73
CA LEU A 196 5.75 -11.89 11.40
C LEU A 196 5.64 -13.29 10.79
N THR A 197 4.55 -13.59 10.10
CA THR A 197 4.41 -14.80 9.25
C THR A 197 4.80 -14.46 7.83
N THR A 198 5.94 -14.96 7.35
CA THR A 198 6.52 -14.57 6.06
C THR A 198 6.28 -15.60 4.96
N PRO A 199 6.19 -15.17 3.67
CA PRO A 199 6.35 -13.79 3.18
C PRO A 199 5.19 -12.88 3.60
N VAL A 200 5.51 -11.62 3.97
CA VAL A 200 4.55 -10.65 4.50
C VAL A 200 4.80 -9.25 3.94
N TYR A 201 3.83 -8.37 4.07
CA TYR A 201 3.91 -7.01 3.56
C TYR A 201 5.20 -6.29 4.00
N ASN A 202 5.99 -5.87 3.01
CA ASN A 202 7.32 -5.29 3.22
C ASN A 202 7.31 -3.95 3.99
N GLY A 203 6.18 -3.24 4.02
CA GLY A 203 6.01 -2.04 4.81
C GLY A 203 6.20 -2.27 6.32
N PHE A 204 5.89 -3.46 6.83
CA PHE A 204 6.08 -3.77 8.25
C PHE A 204 7.55 -3.68 8.66
N TYR A 205 8.49 -4.12 7.83
CA TYR A 205 9.93 -3.96 8.12
C TYR A 205 10.35 -2.49 8.26
N SER A 206 9.70 -1.59 7.51
CA SER A 206 9.92 -0.16 7.68
C SER A 206 9.41 0.34 9.03
N ASP A 207 8.22 -0.12 9.45
CA ASP A 207 7.63 0.23 10.74
C ASP A 207 8.51 -0.26 11.90
N LEU A 208 9.07 -1.49 11.78
CA LEU A 208 9.99 -2.04 12.76
C LEU A 208 11.30 -1.25 12.86
N ARG A 209 11.89 -0.86 11.72
CA ARG A 209 13.08 0.03 11.72
C ARG A 209 12.76 1.37 12.38
N PHE A 210 11.60 1.95 12.09
CA PHE A 210 11.18 3.22 12.64
C PHE A 210 10.92 3.16 14.16
N THR A 211 10.45 2.04 14.66
CA THR A 211 10.22 1.82 16.10
C THR A 211 11.46 1.32 16.84
N GLY A 212 12.53 0.96 16.14
CA GLY A 212 13.74 0.37 16.71
C GLY A 212 13.55 -1.06 17.20
N THR A 213 12.49 -1.74 16.75
CA THR A 213 12.23 -3.16 17.04
C THR A 213 12.82 -4.06 15.96
N LYS A 214 12.88 -5.38 16.23
CA LYS A 214 13.47 -6.38 15.34
C LYS A 214 12.40 -7.33 14.79
N PRO A 215 12.46 -7.72 13.51
CA PRO A 215 11.59 -8.78 13.00
C PRO A 215 12.02 -10.14 13.59
N GLU A 216 11.02 -10.93 14.01
CA GLU A 216 11.15 -12.36 14.21
C GLU A 216 10.25 -13.05 13.18
N GLU A 217 10.82 -13.88 12.31
CA GLU A 217 10.11 -14.38 11.14
C GLU A 217 9.78 -15.86 11.28
N SER A 218 8.49 -16.18 11.20
CA SER A 218 7.99 -17.55 11.04
C SER A 218 7.64 -17.78 9.57
N LEU A 219 8.40 -18.63 8.90
CA LEU A 219 8.20 -18.94 7.49
C LEU A 219 6.96 -19.82 7.32
N MET A 220 6.02 -19.39 6.49
CA MET A 220 4.89 -20.20 6.09
C MET A 220 5.31 -21.35 5.18
N LYS A 221 4.61 -22.47 5.28
CA LYS A 221 4.79 -23.62 4.36
C LYS A 221 4.02 -23.39 3.08
N PHE A 222 4.57 -23.78 1.95
CA PHE A 222 3.84 -23.78 0.69
C PHE A 222 3.40 -25.21 0.37
N ALA A 223 2.09 -25.46 0.38
CA ALA A 223 1.49 -26.76 0.06
C ALA A 223 0.18 -26.55 -0.71
N ASP A 224 -0.12 -27.46 -1.62
CA ASP A 224 -1.36 -27.45 -2.44
C ASP A 224 -1.59 -26.10 -3.18
N GLY A 225 -0.50 -25.47 -3.63
CA GLY A 225 -0.54 -24.18 -4.33
C GLY A 225 -0.85 -22.97 -3.45
N ARG A 226 -0.82 -23.11 -2.12
CA ARG A 226 -1.10 -22.05 -1.14
C ARG A 226 -0.09 -22.01 -0.02
N PHE A 227 0.03 -20.86 0.60
CA PHE A 227 0.79 -20.71 1.83
C PHE A 227 -0.07 -21.14 3.02
N GLN A 228 0.53 -21.81 3.98
CA GLN A 228 -0.11 -22.31 5.21
C GLN A 228 0.75 -21.93 6.41
N LEU A 229 0.10 -21.66 7.55
CA LEU A 229 0.80 -21.37 8.80
C LEU A 229 1.52 -22.63 9.32
N ASP A 230 2.78 -22.49 9.66
CA ASP A 230 3.51 -23.46 10.46
C ASP A 230 3.40 -23.11 11.95
N PHE A 231 2.37 -23.63 12.60
CA PHE A 231 2.09 -23.30 14.00
C PHE A 231 3.21 -23.73 14.96
N ASP A 232 3.94 -24.78 14.64
CA ASP A 232 5.05 -25.25 15.48
C ASP A 232 6.23 -24.29 15.37
N ASP A 233 6.54 -23.81 14.14
CA ASP A 233 7.55 -22.77 13.95
C ASP A 233 7.08 -21.44 14.54
N PHE A 234 5.82 -21.07 14.33
CA PHE A 234 5.23 -19.85 14.87
C PHE A 234 5.37 -19.76 16.38
N GLU A 235 5.00 -20.81 17.13
CA GLU A 235 5.11 -20.81 18.59
C GLU A 235 6.58 -20.88 19.05
N ARG A 236 7.43 -21.65 18.38
CA ARG A 236 8.85 -21.78 18.71
C ARG A 236 9.61 -20.46 18.54
N ARG A 237 9.19 -19.58 17.60
CA ARG A 237 9.80 -18.27 17.38
C ARG A 237 9.50 -17.28 18.49
N ILE A 238 8.46 -17.48 19.26
CA ILE A 238 8.11 -16.58 20.36
C ILE A 238 9.10 -16.77 21.50
N SER A 239 9.93 -15.77 21.73
CA SER A 239 10.89 -15.68 22.82
C SER A 239 10.44 -14.65 23.88
N ASN A 240 11.17 -14.51 24.98
CA ASN A 240 10.80 -13.60 26.08
C ASN A 240 10.82 -12.11 25.67
N ASP A 241 11.52 -11.76 24.58
CA ASP A 241 11.58 -10.43 24.00
C ASP A 241 10.62 -10.21 22.81
N THR A 242 9.78 -11.20 22.50
CA THR A 242 8.71 -11.09 21.50
C THR A 242 7.46 -10.54 22.16
N ASN A 243 7.07 -9.30 21.84
CA ASN A 243 5.96 -8.60 22.52
C ASN A 243 4.72 -8.43 21.65
N VAL A 244 4.90 -8.46 20.33
CA VAL A 244 3.87 -8.13 19.34
C VAL A 244 3.92 -9.14 18.21
N PHE A 245 2.75 -9.52 17.70
CA PHE A 245 2.58 -10.20 16.42
C PHE A 245 1.75 -9.32 15.48
N ILE A 246 2.20 -9.11 14.25
CA ILE A 246 1.41 -8.44 13.22
C ILE A 246 0.75 -9.48 12.33
N LEU A 247 -0.57 -9.59 12.47
CA LEU A 247 -1.43 -10.41 11.63
C LEU A 247 -1.86 -9.60 10.40
N CYS A 248 -1.60 -10.10 9.20
CA CYS A 248 -2.16 -9.56 7.95
C CYS A 248 -3.31 -10.44 7.48
N ASN A 249 -4.54 -9.90 7.42
CA ASN A 249 -5.74 -10.68 7.06
C ASN A 249 -6.78 -9.83 6.29
N PRO A 250 -6.97 -10.05 4.98
CA PRO A 250 -6.24 -10.96 4.05
C PRO A 250 -4.75 -10.68 3.92
N GLN A 251 -3.99 -11.76 3.74
CA GLN A 251 -2.52 -11.73 3.71
C GLN A 251 -1.99 -11.09 2.43
N ASN A 252 -1.13 -10.10 2.56
CA ASN A 252 -0.30 -9.55 1.49
C ASN A 252 1.14 -10.06 1.69
N PRO A 253 1.77 -10.74 0.72
CA PRO A 253 1.43 -10.81 -0.70
C PRO A 253 0.68 -12.07 -1.15
N THR A 254 0.48 -13.06 -0.30
CA THR A 254 0.07 -14.42 -0.67
C THR A 254 -1.41 -14.57 -1.01
N GLY A 255 -2.23 -13.60 -0.59
CA GLY A 255 -3.67 -13.61 -0.85
C GLY A 255 -4.47 -14.60 0.01
N ASN A 256 -3.90 -15.11 1.09
CA ASN A 256 -4.62 -15.97 2.02
C ASN A 256 -5.70 -15.17 2.78
N VAL A 257 -6.84 -15.80 3.02
CA VAL A 257 -7.83 -15.37 4.02
C VAL A 257 -7.84 -16.45 5.10
N TRP A 258 -7.40 -16.08 6.30
CA TRP A 258 -7.23 -17.06 7.38
C TRP A 258 -8.57 -17.58 7.89
N SER A 259 -8.66 -18.87 8.14
CA SER A 259 -9.86 -19.50 8.69
C SER A 259 -10.11 -19.04 10.14
N PRO A 260 -11.38 -19.11 10.63
CA PRO A 260 -11.67 -18.83 12.04
C PRO A 260 -10.84 -19.71 13.00
N GLU A 261 -10.55 -20.94 12.61
CA GLU A 261 -9.75 -21.92 13.36
C GLU A 261 -8.28 -21.48 13.43
N ASP A 262 -7.69 -21.04 12.29
CA ASP A 262 -6.33 -20.52 12.24
C ASP A 262 -6.20 -19.26 13.09
N LEU A 263 -7.14 -18.33 12.95
CA LEU A 263 -7.17 -17.08 13.71
C LEU A 263 -7.30 -17.34 15.22
N MET A 264 -8.15 -18.31 15.60
CA MET A 264 -8.29 -18.70 17.00
C MET A 264 -7.00 -19.28 17.55
N ARG A 265 -6.36 -20.21 16.82
CA ARG A 265 -5.10 -20.84 17.24
C ARG A 265 -3.97 -19.82 17.36
N ILE A 266 -3.86 -18.89 16.42
CA ILE A 266 -2.94 -17.74 16.53
C ILE A 266 -3.19 -16.98 17.82
N GLY A 267 -4.47 -16.59 18.06
CA GLY A 267 -4.84 -15.79 19.21
C GLY A 267 -4.55 -16.48 20.54
N GLU A 268 -4.83 -17.79 20.65
CA GLU A 268 -4.56 -18.59 21.84
C GLU A 268 -3.07 -18.73 22.14
N ILE A 269 -2.24 -18.97 21.12
CA ILE A 269 -0.78 -19.00 21.25
C ILE A 269 -0.29 -17.63 21.73
N CYS A 270 -0.69 -16.54 21.06
CA CYS A 270 -0.29 -15.18 21.42
C CYS A 270 -0.71 -14.81 22.85
N LEU A 271 -1.95 -15.13 23.25
CA LEU A 271 -2.46 -14.89 24.60
C LEU A 271 -1.63 -15.64 25.66
N ARG A 272 -1.42 -16.94 25.45
CA ARG A 272 -0.63 -17.80 26.35
C ARG A 272 0.82 -17.30 26.49
N ARG A 273 1.40 -16.80 25.40
CA ARG A 273 2.77 -16.31 25.34
C ARG A 273 2.89 -14.81 25.66
N ARG A 274 1.79 -14.13 26.01
CA ARG A 274 1.72 -12.68 26.33
C ARG A 274 2.19 -11.78 25.18
N VAL A 275 1.89 -12.16 23.94
CA VAL A 275 2.15 -11.42 22.71
C VAL A 275 0.87 -10.72 22.28
N VAL A 276 0.90 -9.42 22.07
CA VAL A 276 -0.26 -8.64 21.60
C VAL A 276 -0.44 -8.82 20.09
N VAL A 277 -1.66 -9.11 19.65
CA VAL A 277 -1.99 -9.24 18.22
C VAL A 277 -2.37 -7.87 17.65
N LEU A 278 -1.65 -7.42 16.63
CA LEU A 278 -2.00 -6.26 15.81
C LEU A 278 -2.54 -6.75 14.47
N ALA A 279 -3.87 -6.77 14.34
CA ALA A 279 -4.54 -7.30 13.15
C ALA A 279 -4.66 -6.20 12.08
N ASP A 280 -3.77 -6.23 11.06
CA ASP A 280 -3.90 -5.43 9.86
C ASP A 280 -4.91 -6.08 8.91
N GLU A 281 -6.11 -5.53 8.91
CA GLU A 281 -7.25 -6.00 8.11
C GLU A 281 -7.59 -5.03 6.96
N ILE A 282 -6.61 -4.25 6.48
CA ILE A 282 -6.82 -3.22 5.46
C ILE A 282 -7.35 -3.78 4.13
N HIS A 283 -7.14 -5.06 3.84
CA HIS A 283 -7.60 -5.73 2.62
C HIS A 283 -8.95 -6.46 2.78
N CYS A 284 -9.62 -6.33 3.92
CA CYS A 284 -10.80 -7.13 4.31
C CYS A 284 -11.98 -7.07 3.34
N ASP A 285 -12.10 -6.03 2.54
CA ASP A 285 -13.18 -5.88 1.55
C ASP A 285 -12.93 -6.60 0.22
N PHE A 286 -11.66 -6.90 -0.09
CA PHE A 286 -11.28 -7.65 -1.30
C PHE A 286 -11.15 -9.13 -0.97
N VAL A 287 -12.25 -9.86 -1.10
CA VAL A 287 -12.34 -11.30 -0.86
C VAL A 287 -12.97 -11.97 -2.07
N SER A 288 -12.34 -13.03 -2.55
CA SER A 288 -12.78 -13.77 -3.74
C SER A 288 -14.13 -14.46 -3.51
N LYS A 289 -14.88 -14.65 -4.59
CA LYS A 289 -16.20 -15.30 -4.54
C LYS A 289 -16.15 -16.66 -3.84
N GLY A 290 -17.08 -16.89 -2.94
CA GLY A 290 -17.20 -18.13 -2.16
C GLY A 290 -16.28 -18.20 -0.94
N ILE A 291 -15.38 -17.23 -0.74
CA ILE A 291 -14.54 -17.14 0.45
C ILE A 291 -15.16 -16.20 1.47
N LYS A 292 -15.12 -16.58 2.74
CA LYS A 292 -15.61 -15.76 3.84
C LYS A 292 -14.43 -15.19 4.65
N TYR A 293 -14.34 -13.88 4.70
CA TYR A 293 -13.44 -13.20 5.62
C TYR A 293 -14.03 -13.19 7.03
N THR A 294 -13.18 -13.47 8.02
CA THR A 294 -13.52 -13.40 9.45
C THR A 294 -12.69 -12.30 10.11
N PRO A 295 -13.31 -11.23 10.64
CA PRO A 295 -12.59 -10.24 11.44
C PRO A 295 -12.04 -10.88 12.72
N PHE A 296 -10.81 -10.58 13.10
CA PHE A 296 -10.21 -11.12 14.33
C PHE A 296 -11.04 -10.79 15.58
N ALA A 297 -11.62 -9.60 15.62
CA ALA A 297 -12.46 -9.13 16.72
C ALA A 297 -13.82 -9.85 16.86
N THR A 298 -14.19 -10.72 15.90
CA THR A 298 -15.43 -11.54 15.98
C THR A 298 -15.20 -12.95 16.53
N LEU A 299 -13.97 -13.28 16.88
CA LEU A 299 -13.66 -14.60 17.45
C LEU A 299 -14.41 -14.84 18.77
N PRO A 300 -14.85 -16.09 19.05
CA PRO A 300 -15.70 -16.37 20.21
C PRO A 300 -14.98 -16.23 21.55
N ASN A 301 -13.66 -16.40 21.61
CA ASN A 301 -12.89 -16.27 22.84
C ASN A 301 -12.57 -14.80 23.14
N LYS A 302 -13.30 -14.23 24.09
CA LYS A 302 -13.16 -12.82 24.47
C LYS A 302 -11.76 -12.47 25.04
N ALA A 303 -11.08 -13.40 25.70
CA ALA A 303 -9.72 -13.16 26.19
C ALA A 303 -8.72 -13.00 25.00
N VAL A 304 -8.90 -13.78 23.94
CA VAL A 304 -8.15 -13.66 22.70
C VAL A 304 -8.41 -12.31 22.03
N VAL A 305 -9.68 -11.94 21.88
CA VAL A 305 -10.08 -10.64 21.27
C VAL A 305 -9.53 -9.47 22.07
N ASN A 306 -9.64 -9.50 23.40
CA ASN A 306 -9.12 -8.45 24.28
C ASN A 306 -7.59 -8.32 24.26
N ASN A 307 -6.88 -9.31 23.73
CA ASN A 307 -5.42 -9.26 23.52
C ASN A 307 -5.05 -8.77 22.10
N SER A 308 -5.93 -8.03 21.43
CA SER A 308 -5.71 -7.56 20.07
C SER A 308 -6.13 -6.12 19.84
N ILE A 309 -5.57 -5.55 18.77
CA ILE A 309 -6.00 -4.27 18.18
C ILE A 309 -6.18 -4.50 16.69
N THR A 310 -7.29 -4.08 16.11
CA THR A 310 -7.60 -4.20 14.69
C THR A 310 -7.43 -2.87 13.98
N PHE A 311 -6.73 -2.88 12.84
CA PHE A 311 -6.43 -1.72 11.99
C PHE A 311 -7.14 -1.86 10.64
N LYS A 312 -7.86 -0.81 10.24
CA LYS A 312 -8.64 -0.77 8.99
C LYS A 312 -8.58 0.61 8.34
N ALA A 313 -8.91 0.67 7.06
CA ALA A 313 -9.02 1.92 6.31
C ALA A 313 -9.83 1.73 5.03
N ALA A 314 -10.40 2.81 4.50
CA ALA A 314 -10.98 2.84 3.16
C ALA A 314 -9.91 2.84 2.04
N SER A 315 -8.63 2.91 2.39
CA SER A 315 -7.52 3.13 1.46
C SER A 315 -7.40 2.07 0.38
N LYS A 316 -7.57 0.79 0.73
CA LYS A 316 -7.48 -0.32 -0.22
C LYS A 316 -8.82 -0.62 -0.88
N SER A 317 -9.91 -0.46 -0.15
CA SER A 317 -11.26 -0.71 -0.66
C SER A 317 -11.69 0.28 -1.74
N PHE A 318 -11.25 1.55 -1.64
CA PHE A 318 -11.72 2.63 -2.52
C PHE A 318 -10.59 3.41 -3.22
N GLY A 319 -9.35 2.92 -3.20
CA GLY A 319 -8.23 3.61 -3.85
C GLY A 319 -7.81 4.92 -3.18
N LEU A 320 -7.99 5.06 -1.87
CA LEU A 320 -7.79 6.30 -1.11
C LEU A 320 -6.47 6.38 -0.36
N ALA A 321 -5.43 5.65 -0.79
CA ALA A 321 -4.15 5.57 -0.07
C ALA A 321 -3.47 6.94 0.15
N ALA A 322 -3.60 7.86 -0.82
CA ALA A 322 -3.04 9.20 -0.72
C ALA A 322 -3.85 10.14 0.19
N MET A 323 -5.09 9.80 0.55
CA MET A 323 -5.97 10.62 1.40
C MET A 323 -5.60 10.56 2.88
N LYS A 324 -4.72 9.63 3.29
CA LYS A 324 -4.14 9.56 4.64
C LYS A 324 -5.18 9.55 5.76
N CYS A 325 -6.12 8.58 5.69
CA CYS A 325 -7.13 8.36 6.72
C CYS A 325 -7.30 6.86 6.98
N ALA A 326 -7.14 6.45 8.22
CA ALA A 326 -7.31 5.10 8.71
C ALA A 326 -7.84 5.13 10.15
N TRP A 327 -8.12 3.98 10.71
CA TRP A 327 -8.59 3.86 12.07
C TRP A 327 -8.23 2.50 12.67
N PHE A 328 -8.19 2.46 13.99
CA PHE A 328 -8.01 1.21 14.73
C PHE A 328 -8.96 1.18 15.95
N PHE A 329 -9.20 0.00 16.46
CA PHE A 329 -10.05 -0.23 17.62
C PHE A 329 -9.65 -1.49 18.38
N SER A 330 -10.11 -1.62 19.60
CA SER A 330 -10.01 -2.83 20.43
C SER A 330 -11.17 -2.88 21.42
N ASP A 331 -11.60 -4.08 21.81
CA ASP A 331 -12.52 -4.26 22.95
C ASP A 331 -11.80 -3.95 24.28
N ASN A 332 -10.46 -3.93 24.30
CA ASN A 332 -9.64 -3.59 25.46
C ASN A 332 -9.35 -2.09 25.51
N MET A 333 -10.12 -1.36 26.34
CA MET A 333 -9.98 0.09 26.46
C MET A 333 -8.64 0.53 27.08
N ASP A 334 -7.98 -0.30 27.90
CA ASP A 334 -6.63 -0.01 28.38
C ASP A 334 -5.64 0.04 27.22
N TYR A 335 -5.71 -0.92 26.31
CA TYR A 335 -4.88 -0.91 25.09
C TYR A 335 -5.12 0.35 24.24
N ILE A 336 -6.40 0.71 24.04
CA ILE A 336 -6.76 1.93 23.30
C ILE A 336 -6.17 3.19 23.95
N ASN A 337 -6.33 3.35 25.24
CA ASN A 337 -5.82 4.53 25.95
C ASN A 337 -4.30 4.63 25.91
N ARG A 338 -3.60 3.51 26.06
CA ARG A 338 -2.13 3.45 25.95
C ARG A 338 -1.63 3.76 24.54
N VAL A 339 -2.28 3.23 23.50
CA VAL A 339 -1.88 3.48 22.11
C VAL A 339 -2.20 4.92 21.70
N LYS A 340 -3.32 5.50 22.17
CA LYS A 340 -3.65 6.92 21.92
C LYS A 340 -2.53 7.85 22.35
N ALA A 341 -1.85 7.59 23.47
CA ALA A 341 -0.74 8.39 23.97
C ALA A 341 0.46 8.44 22.99
N ASN A 342 0.62 7.41 22.16
CA ASN A 342 1.67 7.30 21.12
C ASN A 342 1.18 7.64 19.71
N ASN A 343 -0.14 7.79 19.52
CA ASN A 343 -0.74 8.09 18.21
C ASN A 343 -0.79 9.60 17.98
N LYS A 344 0.25 10.16 17.36
CA LYS A 344 0.28 11.56 16.92
C LYS A 344 -0.20 11.63 15.47
N ALA A 345 -1.49 11.85 15.30
CA ALA A 345 -2.11 11.94 13.99
C ALA A 345 -2.81 13.30 13.81
N ASP A 346 -2.36 14.07 12.83
CA ASP A 346 -3.06 15.27 12.38
C ASP A 346 -4.00 14.87 11.23
N LEU A 347 -5.31 15.00 11.47
CA LEU A 347 -6.31 14.48 10.56
C LEU A 347 -6.39 15.29 9.28
N SER A 348 -6.42 14.61 8.13
CA SER A 348 -6.67 15.23 6.83
C SER A 348 -8.16 15.45 6.63
N THR A 349 -8.59 16.71 6.43
CA THR A 349 -9.98 17.04 6.12
C THR A 349 -10.49 16.26 4.92
N LEU A 350 -9.75 16.26 3.81
CA LEU A 350 -10.15 15.55 2.59
C LEU A 350 -10.15 14.04 2.79
N GLY A 351 -9.18 13.51 3.55
CA GLY A 351 -9.13 12.07 3.87
C GLY A 351 -10.32 11.59 4.67
N MET A 352 -10.75 12.37 5.67
CA MET A 352 -11.91 12.02 6.48
C MET A 352 -13.20 12.09 5.67
N ILE A 353 -13.40 13.15 4.87
CA ILE A 353 -14.58 13.32 4.01
C ILE A 353 -14.66 12.20 2.97
N ALA A 354 -13.55 11.88 2.31
CA ALA A 354 -13.48 10.79 1.34
C ALA A 354 -13.85 9.45 1.97
N SER A 355 -13.27 9.13 3.15
CA SER A 355 -13.54 7.89 3.85
C SER A 355 -14.98 7.80 4.36
N LYS A 356 -15.54 8.91 4.88
CA LYS A 356 -16.95 8.99 5.28
C LYS A 356 -17.89 8.76 4.09
N ALA A 357 -17.63 9.40 2.96
CA ALA A 357 -18.43 9.24 1.75
C ALA A 357 -18.33 7.82 1.17
N ALA A 358 -17.15 7.21 1.25
CA ALA A 358 -16.92 5.83 0.85
C ALA A 358 -17.82 4.86 1.63
N TYR A 359 -17.84 4.99 2.95
CA TYR A 359 -18.67 4.12 3.81
C TYR A 359 -20.17 4.40 3.71
N ALA A 360 -20.57 5.65 3.42
CA ALA A 360 -21.97 6.03 3.33
C ALA A 360 -22.61 5.69 1.97
N GLY A 361 -21.87 5.70 0.88
CA GLY A 361 -22.46 5.58 -0.47
C GLY A 361 -21.59 4.85 -1.48
N GLY A 362 -20.53 4.17 -1.07
CA GLY A 362 -19.60 3.48 -1.97
C GLY A 362 -19.82 1.97 -2.10
N GLU A 363 -20.79 1.38 -1.39
CA GLU A 363 -20.93 -0.07 -1.29
C GLU A 363 -21.17 -0.75 -2.64
N ASP A 364 -22.10 -0.23 -3.44
CA ASP A 364 -22.43 -0.80 -4.75
C ASP A 364 -21.22 -0.73 -5.71
N TRP A 365 -20.52 0.41 -5.74
CA TRP A 365 -19.28 0.54 -6.51
C TRP A 365 -18.23 -0.48 -6.06
N LEU A 366 -18.05 -0.65 -4.76
CA LEU A 366 -17.07 -1.59 -4.22
C LEU A 366 -17.42 -3.04 -4.57
N ASN A 367 -18.69 -3.42 -4.45
CA ASN A 367 -19.14 -4.78 -4.80
C ASN A 367 -18.85 -5.10 -6.26
N GLN A 368 -19.16 -4.17 -7.18
CA GLN A 368 -18.86 -4.33 -8.60
C GLN A 368 -17.34 -4.33 -8.86
N CYS A 369 -16.56 -3.53 -8.14
CA CYS A 369 -15.10 -3.53 -8.24
C CYS A 369 -14.49 -4.85 -7.77
N VAL A 370 -14.95 -5.39 -6.64
CA VAL A 370 -14.52 -6.71 -6.13
C VAL A 370 -14.84 -7.82 -7.13
N ASP A 371 -16.03 -7.82 -7.71
CA ASP A 371 -16.44 -8.78 -8.74
C ASP A 371 -15.55 -8.68 -10.00
N TYR A 372 -15.22 -7.46 -10.43
CA TYR A 372 -14.35 -7.24 -11.57
C TYR A 372 -12.92 -7.74 -11.30
N VAL A 373 -12.38 -7.46 -10.11
CA VAL A 373 -11.05 -7.91 -9.69
C VAL A 373 -11.01 -9.42 -9.49
N ASP A 374 -12.06 -10.03 -8.97
CA ASP A 374 -12.17 -11.50 -8.87
C ASP A 374 -12.06 -12.17 -10.27
N GLY A 375 -12.74 -11.61 -11.28
CA GLY A 375 -12.58 -11.99 -12.66
C GLY A 375 -11.18 -11.70 -13.23
N ASN A 376 -10.46 -10.69 -12.73
CA ASN A 376 -9.07 -10.42 -13.12
C ASN A 376 -8.13 -11.51 -12.59
N HIS A 377 -8.35 -12.07 -11.41
CA HIS A 377 -7.61 -13.23 -10.91
C HIS A 377 -7.78 -14.45 -11.84
N ASP A 378 -9.01 -14.76 -12.25
CA ASP A 378 -9.29 -15.87 -13.18
C ASP A 378 -8.62 -15.64 -14.53
N PHE A 379 -8.69 -14.44 -15.06
CA PHE A 379 -8.02 -14.05 -16.30
C PHE A 379 -6.49 -14.21 -16.19
N THR A 380 -5.91 -13.75 -15.09
CA THR A 380 -4.47 -13.86 -14.85
C THR A 380 -4.02 -15.32 -14.88
N GLN A 381 -4.69 -16.20 -14.14
CA GLN A 381 -4.33 -17.63 -14.13
C GLN A 381 -4.44 -18.26 -15.52
N LYS A 382 -5.53 -18.01 -16.23
CA LYS A 382 -5.74 -18.55 -17.59
C LYS A 382 -4.67 -18.05 -18.55
N PHE A 383 -4.38 -16.74 -18.54
CA PHE A 383 -3.42 -16.14 -19.45
C PHE A 383 -2.00 -16.67 -19.22
N PHE A 384 -1.54 -16.68 -17.96
CA PHE A 384 -0.18 -17.12 -17.62
C PHE A 384 0.02 -18.60 -17.92
N ASN A 385 -0.93 -19.45 -17.57
CA ASN A 385 -0.85 -20.89 -17.86
C ASN A 385 -0.78 -21.18 -19.36
N ALA A 386 -1.48 -20.41 -20.17
CA ALA A 386 -1.51 -20.61 -21.63
C ALA A 386 -0.33 -19.97 -22.36
N ASN A 387 0.13 -18.79 -21.92
CA ASN A 387 1.03 -17.94 -22.71
C ASN A 387 2.38 -17.65 -22.04
N ILE A 388 2.51 -17.85 -20.71
CA ILE A 388 3.76 -17.56 -19.98
C ILE A 388 4.12 -18.73 -19.04
N PRO A 389 4.34 -19.95 -19.54
CA PRO A 389 4.56 -21.13 -18.69
C PRO A 389 5.86 -21.08 -17.87
N MET A 390 6.74 -20.12 -18.13
CA MET A 390 7.93 -19.86 -17.34
C MET A 390 7.62 -19.24 -15.98
N ILE A 391 6.47 -18.57 -15.83
CA ILE A 391 6.02 -17.98 -14.58
C ILE A 391 4.88 -18.84 -14.04
N LYS A 392 5.05 -19.31 -12.80
CA LYS A 392 3.97 -20.06 -12.14
C LYS A 392 3.12 -19.10 -11.31
N VAL A 393 1.82 -19.18 -11.52
CA VAL A 393 0.81 -18.53 -10.69
C VAL A 393 0.25 -19.61 -9.77
N GLY A 394 0.28 -19.39 -8.47
CA GLY A 394 -0.28 -20.33 -7.47
C GLY A 394 -1.80 -20.49 -7.61
N ALA A 395 -2.42 -21.13 -6.64
CA ALA A 395 -3.89 -21.17 -6.59
C ALA A 395 -4.47 -19.76 -6.54
N LYS A 396 -5.69 -19.57 -7.10
CA LYS A 396 -6.38 -18.27 -7.08
C LYS A 396 -6.33 -17.68 -5.67
N PRO A 397 -5.87 -16.42 -5.48
CA PRO A 397 -5.88 -15.77 -4.18
C PRO A 397 -7.29 -15.76 -3.57
N GLN A 398 -7.37 -16.00 -2.27
CA GLN A 398 -8.64 -15.95 -1.53
C GLN A 398 -9.07 -14.50 -1.23
N GLY A 399 -8.11 -13.59 -1.22
CA GLY A 399 -8.34 -12.16 -0.99
C GLY A 399 -7.24 -11.31 -1.56
N THR A 400 -7.37 -10.00 -1.41
CA THR A 400 -6.56 -8.94 -2.01
C THR A 400 -6.75 -8.82 -3.53
N TYR A 401 -6.13 -7.82 -4.13
CA TYR A 401 -6.02 -7.68 -5.59
C TYR A 401 -4.58 -7.85 -6.06
N LEU A 402 -3.86 -8.75 -5.37
CA LEU A 402 -2.44 -9.01 -5.57
C LEU A 402 -2.25 -10.47 -5.99
N THR A 403 -1.33 -10.69 -6.91
CA THR A 403 -0.92 -12.02 -7.35
C THR A 403 0.55 -12.23 -7.04
N TRP A 404 0.88 -13.41 -6.50
CA TRP A 404 2.23 -13.82 -6.17
C TRP A 404 2.74 -14.76 -7.25
N LEU A 405 3.85 -14.40 -7.90
CA LEU A 405 4.37 -15.04 -9.10
C LEU A 405 5.70 -15.72 -8.77
N ASP A 406 5.82 -17.03 -8.97
CA ASP A 406 7.11 -17.74 -9.00
C ASP A 406 7.79 -17.49 -10.36
N VAL A 407 8.93 -16.79 -10.30
CA VAL A 407 9.72 -16.39 -11.46
C VAL A 407 11.07 -17.08 -11.51
N THR A 408 11.26 -18.20 -10.79
CA THR A 408 12.51 -18.97 -10.74
C THR A 408 13.08 -19.22 -12.14
N ARG A 409 12.25 -19.74 -13.04
CA ARG A 409 12.69 -20.04 -14.42
C ARG A 409 13.07 -18.80 -15.23
N VAL A 410 12.40 -17.66 -14.97
CA VAL A 410 12.74 -16.40 -15.61
C VAL A 410 14.06 -15.89 -15.09
N ALA A 411 14.25 -15.90 -13.75
CA ALA A 411 15.49 -15.48 -13.11
C ALA A 411 16.71 -16.27 -13.63
N ASP A 412 16.58 -17.59 -13.71
CA ASP A 412 17.63 -18.47 -14.29
C ASP A 412 17.89 -18.14 -15.77
N ARG A 413 16.83 -17.97 -16.55
CA ARG A 413 16.94 -17.75 -18.00
C ARG A 413 17.59 -16.43 -18.37
N ILE A 414 17.36 -15.36 -17.59
CA ILE A 414 18.00 -14.04 -17.82
C ILE A 414 19.36 -13.92 -17.15
N GLY A 415 19.80 -14.88 -16.35
CA GLY A 415 21.04 -14.77 -15.55
C GLY A 415 20.92 -13.72 -14.43
N ALA A 416 19.80 -13.70 -13.71
CA ALA A 416 19.49 -12.64 -12.72
C ALA A 416 20.53 -12.58 -11.58
N LYS A 417 21.11 -13.73 -11.16
CA LYS A 417 22.15 -13.78 -10.13
C LYS A 417 23.45 -13.12 -10.60
N GLU A 418 23.85 -13.41 -11.83
CA GLU A 418 25.05 -12.82 -12.45
C GLU A 418 24.85 -11.31 -12.67
N MET A 419 23.65 -10.89 -13.09
CA MET A 419 23.28 -9.47 -13.22
C MET A 419 23.37 -8.77 -11.86
N ALA A 420 22.83 -9.36 -10.81
CA ALA A 420 22.86 -8.80 -9.46
C ALA A 420 24.31 -8.66 -8.96
N SER A 421 25.14 -9.69 -9.14
CA SER A 421 26.55 -9.70 -8.77
C SER A 421 27.34 -8.63 -9.53
N SER A 422 27.08 -8.47 -10.83
CA SER A 422 27.71 -7.43 -11.67
C SER A 422 27.31 -6.02 -11.23
N GLU A 423 26.06 -5.79 -10.85
CA GLU A 423 25.63 -4.48 -10.37
C GLU A 423 26.18 -4.18 -8.96
N ALA A 424 26.25 -5.17 -8.07
CA ALA A 424 26.87 -5.05 -6.76
C ALA A 424 28.33 -4.57 -6.86
N SER A 425 29.09 -5.11 -7.81
CA SER A 425 30.50 -4.73 -8.02
C SER A 425 30.68 -3.28 -8.48
N LYS A 426 29.66 -2.67 -9.08
CA LYS A 426 29.67 -1.28 -9.57
C LYS A 426 29.17 -0.28 -8.51
N SER A 427 28.45 -0.76 -7.49
CA SER A 427 27.89 0.08 -6.43
C SER A 427 28.92 0.26 -5.31
N ARG A 428 29.28 1.48 -4.99
CA ARG A 428 30.16 1.82 -3.85
C ARG A 428 29.41 2.02 -2.54
N ARG A 429 28.06 2.05 -2.55
CA ARG A 429 27.21 2.29 -1.37
C ARG A 429 25.85 1.61 -1.54
N GLY A 430 25.45 0.87 -0.54
CA GLY A 430 24.14 0.21 -0.43
C GLY A 430 24.22 -1.32 -0.46
N ASP A 431 23.14 -1.95 -0.10
CA ASP A 431 23.01 -3.41 -0.21
C ASP A 431 23.00 -3.81 -1.69
N PRO A 432 23.62 -4.97 -2.04
CA PRO A 432 23.59 -5.45 -3.42
C PRO A 432 22.15 -5.73 -3.84
N PRO A 433 21.79 -5.42 -5.11
CA PRO A 433 20.46 -5.74 -5.59
C PRO A 433 20.25 -7.26 -5.59
N SER A 434 18.99 -7.66 -5.33
CA SER A 434 18.62 -9.07 -5.36
C SER A 434 18.41 -9.58 -6.81
N PRO A 435 18.45 -10.90 -7.04
CA PRO A 435 18.04 -11.48 -8.33
C PRO A 435 16.61 -11.07 -8.73
N GLU A 436 15.69 -10.99 -7.78
CA GLU A 436 14.30 -10.56 -7.98
C GLU A 436 14.23 -9.11 -8.46
N ALA A 437 15.05 -8.22 -7.90
CA ALA A 437 15.18 -6.84 -8.36
C ALA A 437 15.70 -6.77 -9.80
N MET A 438 16.57 -7.71 -10.21
CA MET A 438 17.03 -7.80 -11.60
C MET A 438 15.93 -8.29 -12.53
N VAL A 439 15.10 -9.25 -12.11
CA VAL A 439 13.91 -9.69 -12.89
C VAL A 439 12.93 -8.52 -13.06
N VAL A 440 12.65 -7.76 -12.01
CA VAL A 440 11.81 -6.54 -12.10
C VAL A 440 12.38 -5.55 -13.09
N LYS A 441 13.68 -5.25 -12.98
CA LYS A 441 14.38 -4.34 -13.90
C LYS A 441 14.33 -4.83 -15.33
N TRP A 442 14.48 -6.15 -15.54
CA TRP A 442 14.42 -6.77 -16.85
C TRP A 442 13.03 -6.62 -17.48
N PHE A 443 11.93 -6.91 -16.75
CA PHE A 443 10.58 -6.70 -17.26
C PHE A 443 10.27 -5.21 -17.51
N ALA A 444 10.74 -4.32 -16.66
CA ALA A 444 10.59 -2.88 -16.88
C ALA A 444 11.23 -2.45 -18.19
N LYS A 445 12.44 -2.95 -18.52
CA LYS A 445 13.19 -2.59 -19.72
C LYS A 445 12.72 -3.29 -21.00
N ASN A 446 12.27 -4.55 -20.91
CA ASN A 446 11.98 -5.36 -22.09
C ASN A 446 10.47 -5.52 -22.36
N ALA A 447 9.64 -5.29 -21.35
CA ALA A 447 8.19 -5.38 -21.47
C ALA A 447 7.47 -4.05 -21.13
N ASN A 448 8.16 -3.04 -20.63
CA ASN A 448 7.57 -1.81 -20.08
C ASN A 448 6.51 -2.11 -18.98
N VAL A 449 6.77 -3.13 -18.15
CA VAL A 449 5.91 -3.55 -17.04
C VAL A 449 6.72 -3.48 -15.73
N ALA A 450 6.26 -2.67 -14.78
CA ALA A 450 6.88 -2.55 -13.47
C ALA A 450 6.17 -3.45 -12.46
N LEU A 451 6.93 -4.32 -11.78
CA LEU A 451 6.48 -5.26 -10.77
C LEU A 451 7.15 -4.94 -9.41
N ASN A 452 6.94 -5.77 -8.40
CA ASN A 452 7.61 -5.61 -7.10
C ASN A 452 8.38 -6.88 -6.74
N ALA A 453 9.64 -6.71 -6.34
CA ALA A 453 10.56 -7.80 -6.02
C ALA A 453 10.16 -8.51 -4.71
N GLY A 454 10.17 -9.83 -4.75
CA GLY A 454 9.64 -10.67 -3.67
C GLY A 454 10.55 -10.77 -2.46
N ASP A 455 11.87 -10.67 -2.64
CA ASP A 455 12.85 -10.68 -1.55
C ASP A 455 12.57 -9.62 -0.47
N THR A 456 11.94 -8.50 -0.84
CA THR A 456 11.57 -7.44 0.10
C THR A 456 10.46 -7.83 1.09
N TYR A 457 9.80 -8.98 0.88
CA TYR A 457 8.69 -9.48 1.71
C TYR A 457 9.16 -10.45 2.82
N GLY A 458 10.47 -10.54 3.05
CA GLY A 458 11.08 -11.43 4.04
C GLY A 458 11.26 -12.86 3.54
N LYS A 459 11.56 -13.78 4.46
CA LYS A 459 11.80 -15.19 4.13
C LYS A 459 10.65 -15.78 3.31
N GLY A 460 10.98 -16.56 2.28
CA GLY A 460 10.01 -17.13 1.35
C GLY A 460 9.56 -16.17 0.26
N GLY A 461 10.16 -14.97 0.22
CA GLY A 461 9.95 -14.01 -0.87
C GLY A 461 10.90 -14.20 -2.04
N GLU A 462 11.97 -14.98 -1.85
CA GLU A 462 12.95 -15.30 -2.87
C GLU A 462 12.31 -16.01 -4.06
N ASN A 463 12.80 -15.72 -5.26
CA ASN A 463 12.30 -16.23 -6.53
C ASN A 463 10.86 -15.83 -6.87
N HIS A 464 10.30 -14.83 -6.18
CA HIS A 464 8.94 -14.37 -6.43
C HIS A 464 8.87 -12.90 -6.80
N LEU A 465 7.78 -12.52 -7.47
CA LEU A 465 7.38 -11.14 -7.68
C LEU A 465 5.93 -10.95 -7.25
N ARG A 466 5.62 -9.76 -6.71
CA ARG A 466 4.24 -9.36 -6.47
C ARG A 466 3.71 -8.52 -7.62
N MET A 467 2.51 -8.85 -8.08
CA MET A 467 1.81 -8.17 -9.16
C MET A 467 0.43 -7.69 -8.68
N ASN A 468 0.14 -6.42 -8.87
CA ASN A 468 -1.17 -5.82 -8.64
C ASN A 468 -2.03 -5.94 -9.89
N ILE A 469 -3.25 -6.47 -9.74
CA ILE A 469 -4.21 -6.68 -10.83
C ILE A 469 -5.46 -5.80 -10.74
N ALA A 470 -5.50 -4.83 -9.83
CA ALA A 470 -6.59 -3.86 -9.72
C ALA A 470 -6.44 -2.75 -10.77
N THR A 471 -6.60 -3.14 -12.01
CA THR A 471 -6.59 -2.28 -13.20
C THR A 471 -7.54 -2.85 -14.25
N SER A 472 -7.76 -2.13 -15.36
CA SER A 472 -8.66 -2.62 -16.41
C SER A 472 -8.14 -3.93 -17.03
N ARG A 473 -9.07 -4.77 -17.49
CA ARG A 473 -8.75 -6.02 -18.19
C ARG A 473 -7.89 -5.75 -19.42
N LYS A 474 -8.16 -4.66 -20.15
CA LYS A 474 -7.37 -4.21 -21.30
C LYS A 474 -5.92 -3.90 -20.93
N THR A 475 -5.70 -3.25 -19.78
CA THR A 475 -4.34 -3.00 -19.27
C THR A 475 -3.63 -4.30 -18.89
N LEU A 476 -4.33 -5.24 -18.24
CA LEU A 476 -3.75 -6.56 -17.91
C LEU A 476 -3.36 -7.32 -19.19
N GLU A 477 -4.24 -7.37 -20.18
CA GLU A 477 -3.98 -8.05 -21.45
C GLU A 477 -2.78 -7.43 -22.18
N ALA A 478 -2.69 -6.12 -22.24
CA ALA A 478 -1.56 -5.42 -22.85
C ALA A 478 -0.24 -5.72 -22.09
N ALA A 479 -0.27 -5.67 -20.74
CA ALA A 479 0.89 -5.99 -19.90
C ALA A 479 1.36 -7.43 -20.09
N TYR A 480 0.44 -8.38 -20.01
CA TYR A 480 0.75 -9.81 -20.11
C TYR A 480 1.24 -10.19 -21.52
N THR A 481 0.64 -9.62 -22.56
CA THR A 481 1.11 -9.80 -23.95
C THR A 481 2.52 -9.24 -24.14
N SER A 482 2.83 -8.08 -23.52
CA SER A 482 4.17 -7.51 -23.57
C SER A 482 5.19 -8.37 -22.82
N MET A 483 4.83 -8.91 -21.65
CA MET A 483 5.68 -9.84 -20.89
C MET A 483 5.94 -11.14 -21.67
N ALA A 484 4.91 -11.74 -22.27
CA ALA A 484 5.04 -12.95 -23.08
C ALA A 484 6.00 -12.72 -24.26
N ARG A 485 5.79 -11.63 -25.01
CA ARG A 485 6.65 -11.28 -26.16
C ARG A 485 8.10 -11.05 -25.74
N ALA A 486 8.34 -10.40 -24.61
CA ALA A 486 9.69 -10.19 -24.10
C ALA A 486 10.41 -11.52 -23.79
N LEU A 487 9.69 -12.48 -23.20
CA LEU A 487 10.23 -13.82 -22.91
C LEU A 487 10.45 -14.67 -24.18
N ASP A 488 9.56 -14.59 -25.17
CA ASP A 488 9.72 -15.26 -26.46
C ASP A 488 10.95 -14.75 -27.21
N ASN A 489 11.20 -13.46 -27.19
CA ASN A 489 12.39 -12.85 -27.81
C ASN A 489 13.69 -13.32 -27.14
N LEU A 490 13.68 -13.51 -25.83
CA LEU A 490 14.79 -14.08 -25.07
C LEU A 490 15.11 -15.51 -25.52
N GLY A 491 14.07 -16.33 -25.82
CA GLY A 491 14.21 -17.68 -26.37
C GLY A 491 14.85 -17.74 -27.75
N ARG A 492 14.53 -16.79 -28.62
CA ARG A 492 15.05 -16.73 -30.00
C ARG A 492 16.53 -16.28 -30.05
N SER A 493 16.92 -15.35 -29.18
CA SER A 493 18.31 -14.86 -29.12
C SER A 493 19.30 -15.94 -28.67
N SER A 494 18.87 -16.90 -27.85
CA SER A 494 19.70 -18.01 -27.38
C SER A 494 19.70 -19.23 -28.31
N ALA A 495 18.82 -19.29 -29.31
CA ALA A 495 18.81 -20.33 -30.34
C ALA A 495 19.65 -19.93 -31.58
N ALA A 496 20.09 -18.66 -31.64
CA ALA A 496 20.90 -18.12 -32.75
C ALA A 496 22.42 -18.03 -32.40
N LEU A 497 22.83 -18.51 -31.22
CA LEU A 497 24.23 -18.71 -30.79
C LEU A 497 24.54 -20.22 -30.70
#